data_798c0740d266e4d0989b6d1e3976274f
#
_entry.id   798c0740d266e4d0989b6d1e3976274f
#
_cell.length_a   1.000
_cell.length_b   1.000
_cell.length_c   1.000
_cell.angle_alpha   90.00
_cell.angle_beta   90.00
_cell.angle_gamma   90.00
#
_symmetry.space_group_name_H-M   'P 1'
#
loop_
_entity.id
_entity.type
_entity.pdbx_description
1 polymer ?
#
loop_
_entity_poly.entity_id
_entity_poly.type
_entity_poly.pdbx_seq_one_letter_code
_entity_poly.pdbx_strand_id
1 'polypeptide(L)'
;MTQKTKRTLALGLAAAAGVTLLAGLDARLVVRTYAIESEQVSTPVRLAVLTDLHACAYGEGQKNLLDVVAVQSPDLVLLCGDIVDDDPRMPEERALATVEALAEVWPVYYVTGNHEFWTGRVEEVRELLRARGAVVLEGESAAVTAAGQTLRIGGIDDPSVGEDIWREQLETVTAAQDGETFSILLTHRPERVEDYTGRGFDLVLAGHAHGGQWRIPGLINGLIAPNQGLFPQYAGGAYDLGGGTAMIVSRGLARESTQVPRLFNRPEVVVLDILPS
;
A
#
# COMPACT_ATOMS: atom_id res chain seq x y z
N MET A 1 51.72 -0.90 8.97
CA MET A 1 50.96 -1.53 7.85
C MET A 1 51.64 -1.18 6.55
N THR A 2 52.01 -2.16 5.72
CA THR A 2 52.69 -1.93 4.46
C THR A 2 51.73 -1.30 3.43
N GLN A 3 52.30 -0.66 2.37
CA GLN A 3 51.51 -0.07 1.29
C GLN A 3 50.65 -1.13 0.55
N LYS A 4 51.17 -2.36 0.43
CA LYS A 4 50.46 -3.52 -0.12
C LYS A 4 49.26 -3.89 0.72
N THR A 5 49.42 -3.95 2.05
CA THR A 5 48.31 -4.25 3.00
C THR A 5 47.22 -3.16 2.94
N LYS A 6 47.60 -1.88 2.85
CA LYS A 6 46.61 -0.78 2.71
C LYS A 6 45.83 -0.87 1.40
N ARG A 7 46.49 -1.21 0.27
CA ARG A 7 45.81 -1.42 -1.01
C ARG A 7 44.84 -2.61 -0.98
N THR A 8 45.24 -3.74 -0.42
CA THR A 8 44.37 -4.92 -0.31
C THR A 8 43.17 -4.62 0.55
N LEU A 9 43.35 -3.90 1.67
CA LEU A 9 42.23 -3.51 2.55
C LEU A 9 41.29 -2.54 1.81
N ALA A 10 41.82 -1.55 1.11
CA ALA A 10 40.98 -0.61 0.36
C ALA A 10 40.18 -1.30 -0.75
N LEU A 11 40.77 -2.24 -1.50
CA LEU A 11 40.09 -3.05 -2.49
C LEU A 11 39.01 -3.93 -1.85
N GLY A 12 39.28 -4.55 -0.72
CA GLY A 12 38.31 -5.33 0.03
C GLY A 12 37.10 -4.49 0.50
N LEU A 13 37.36 -3.30 1.03
CA LEU A 13 36.31 -2.37 1.47
C LEU A 13 35.48 -1.86 0.27
N ALA A 14 36.11 -1.54 -0.85
CA ALA A 14 35.42 -1.12 -2.06
C ALA A 14 34.52 -2.23 -2.63
N ALA A 15 35.03 -3.47 -2.65
CA ALA A 15 34.23 -4.63 -3.07
C ALA A 15 33.03 -4.87 -2.14
N ALA A 16 33.24 -4.81 -0.82
CA ALA A 16 32.16 -4.94 0.16
C ALA A 16 31.12 -3.85 0.00
N ALA A 17 31.54 -2.60 -0.16
CA ALA A 17 30.62 -1.48 -0.41
C ALA A 17 29.82 -1.67 -1.72
N GLY A 18 30.48 -2.15 -2.80
CA GLY A 18 29.82 -2.46 -4.06
C GLY A 18 28.74 -3.55 -3.93
N VAL A 19 29.07 -4.64 -3.23
CA VAL A 19 28.11 -5.73 -2.95
C VAL A 19 26.93 -5.23 -2.10
N THR A 20 27.20 -4.42 -1.09
CA THR A 20 26.18 -3.83 -0.23
C THR A 20 25.24 -2.92 -1.02
N LEU A 21 25.77 -2.09 -1.90
CA LEU A 21 24.99 -1.21 -2.77
C LEU A 21 24.09 -2.01 -3.73
N LEU A 22 24.67 -3.04 -4.39
CA LEU A 22 23.92 -3.92 -5.27
C LEU A 22 22.78 -4.66 -4.53
N ALA A 23 23.04 -5.13 -3.31
CA ALA A 23 22.02 -5.73 -2.46
C ALA A 23 20.94 -4.70 -2.06
N GLY A 24 21.34 -3.45 -1.84
CA GLY A 24 20.42 -2.36 -1.53
C GLY A 24 19.51 -1.96 -2.69
N LEU A 25 19.95 -2.16 -3.93
CA LEU A 25 19.19 -1.88 -5.15
C LEU A 25 18.29 -3.05 -5.58
N ASP A 26 18.19 -4.11 -4.77
CA ASP A 26 17.30 -5.24 -5.07
C ASP A 26 15.82 -4.78 -5.11
N ALA A 27 15.23 -4.78 -6.30
CA ALA A 27 13.86 -4.38 -6.57
C ALA A 27 12.92 -5.59 -6.80
N ARG A 28 13.32 -6.80 -6.38
CA ARG A 28 12.44 -7.98 -6.45
C ARG A 28 11.29 -7.82 -5.45
N LEU A 29 10.09 -8.17 -5.89
CA LEU A 29 8.89 -8.15 -5.08
C LEU A 29 9.05 -9.02 -3.82
N VAL A 30 8.55 -8.55 -2.69
CA VAL A 30 8.48 -9.31 -1.43
C VAL A 30 7.05 -9.34 -0.92
N VAL A 31 6.74 -10.36 -0.13
CA VAL A 31 5.51 -10.40 0.68
C VAL A 31 5.85 -10.00 2.11
N ARG A 32 4.99 -9.15 2.70
CA ARG A 32 5.02 -8.80 4.12
C ARG A 32 3.71 -9.20 4.75
N THR A 33 3.78 -10.07 5.75
CA THR A 33 2.59 -10.55 6.46
C THR A 33 2.49 -9.88 7.82
N TYR A 34 1.28 -9.42 8.14
CA TYR A 34 0.88 -8.93 9.45
C TYR A 34 -0.31 -9.75 9.96
N ALA A 35 -0.51 -9.78 11.26
CA ALA A 35 -1.68 -10.38 11.88
C ALA A 35 -2.29 -9.41 12.88
N ILE A 36 -3.61 -9.36 12.91
CA ILE A 36 -4.42 -8.60 13.87
C ILE A 36 -5.42 -9.56 14.50
N GLU A 37 -5.44 -9.63 15.81
CA GLU A 37 -6.42 -10.39 16.57
C GLU A 37 -7.59 -9.48 16.96
N SER A 38 -8.83 -9.96 16.85
CA SER A 38 -10.03 -9.21 17.20
C SER A 38 -11.15 -10.11 17.69
N GLU A 39 -11.85 -9.68 18.74
CA GLU A 39 -13.07 -10.32 19.24
C GLU A 39 -14.26 -10.20 18.27
N GLN A 40 -14.21 -9.24 17.34
CA GLN A 40 -15.26 -9.03 16.32
C GLN A 40 -15.18 -10.04 15.17
N VAL A 41 -14.12 -10.87 15.12
CA VAL A 41 -13.88 -11.85 14.08
C VAL A 41 -13.99 -13.26 14.66
N SER A 42 -14.80 -14.10 14.04
CA SER A 42 -15.00 -15.49 14.45
C SER A 42 -14.32 -16.50 13.52
N THR A 43 -14.01 -16.07 12.30
CA THR A 43 -13.33 -16.87 11.26
C THR A 43 -12.16 -16.08 10.70
N PRO A 44 -10.96 -16.68 10.59
CA PRO A 44 -9.82 -15.98 10.00
C PRO A 44 -10.13 -15.46 8.59
N VAL A 45 -9.73 -14.23 8.32
CA VAL A 45 -9.84 -13.61 7.00
C VAL A 45 -8.46 -13.13 6.54
N ARG A 46 -8.08 -13.46 5.32
CA ARG A 46 -6.82 -13.03 4.71
C ARG A 46 -7.05 -11.98 3.65
N LEU A 47 -6.39 -10.85 3.78
CA LEU A 47 -6.43 -9.74 2.85
C LEU A 47 -5.11 -9.62 2.11
N ALA A 48 -5.15 -9.31 0.80
CA ALA A 48 -4.00 -8.81 0.06
C ALA A 48 -4.16 -7.29 -0.13
N VAL A 49 -3.16 -6.51 0.26
CA VAL A 49 -3.16 -5.06 0.12
C VAL A 49 -2.09 -4.64 -0.85
N LEU A 50 -2.49 -3.95 -1.91
CA LEU A 50 -1.63 -3.42 -2.96
C LEU A 50 -1.81 -1.90 -3.00
N THR A 51 -0.72 -1.18 -3.24
CA THR A 51 -0.73 0.27 -3.33
C THR A 51 0.45 0.75 -4.17
N ASP A 52 0.39 1.95 -4.67
CA ASP A 52 1.48 2.61 -5.40
C ASP A 52 2.04 1.71 -6.53
N LEU A 53 1.16 1.11 -7.33
CA LEU A 53 1.57 0.31 -8.49
C LEU A 53 2.14 1.20 -9.60
N HIS A 54 1.57 2.40 -9.78
CA HIS A 54 1.99 3.39 -10.78
C HIS A 54 2.17 2.78 -12.17
N ALA A 55 1.29 1.88 -12.56
CA ALA A 55 1.38 1.13 -13.82
C ALA A 55 2.76 0.48 -14.07
N CYS A 56 3.55 0.19 -13.02
CA CYS A 56 4.84 -0.47 -13.12
C CYS A 56 4.72 -1.89 -13.68
N ALA A 57 5.76 -2.32 -14.42
CA ALA A 57 5.77 -3.65 -15.03
C ALA A 57 6.20 -4.74 -14.04
N TYR A 58 5.39 -5.77 -13.92
CA TYR A 58 5.68 -6.98 -13.14
C TYR A 58 5.66 -8.24 -14.01
N GLY A 59 6.44 -8.23 -15.09
CA GLY A 59 6.49 -9.27 -16.10
C GLY A 59 5.42 -9.10 -17.17
N GLU A 60 5.37 -10.01 -18.13
CA GLU A 60 4.37 -10.03 -19.19
C GLU A 60 2.97 -10.25 -18.57
N GLY A 61 2.00 -9.39 -18.92
CA GLY A 61 0.65 -9.47 -18.39
C GLY A 61 0.61 -9.37 -16.84
N GLN A 62 1.58 -8.71 -16.21
CA GLN A 62 1.69 -8.55 -14.76
C GLN A 62 1.85 -9.87 -13.97
N LYS A 63 2.20 -10.96 -14.69
CA LYS A 63 2.22 -12.32 -14.16
C LYS A 63 2.99 -12.46 -12.85
N ASN A 64 4.14 -11.78 -12.69
CA ASN A 64 4.96 -11.92 -11.48
C ASN A 64 4.25 -11.36 -10.23
N LEU A 65 3.46 -10.31 -10.38
CA LEU A 65 2.65 -9.76 -9.29
C LEU A 65 1.45 -10.66 -8.99
N LEU A 66 0.74 -11.05 -10.03
CA LEU A 66 -0.46 -11.89 -9.92
C LEU A 66 -0.13 -13.25 -9.30
N ASP A 67 0.96 -13.91 -9.72
CA ASP A 67 1.42 -15.16 -9.13
C ASP A 67 1.74 -15.02 -7.64
N VAL A 68 2.38 -13.90 -7.23
CA VAL A 68 2.69 -13.63 -5.83
C VAL A 68 1.41 -13.48 -5.01
N VAL A 69 0.41 -12.74 -5.52
CA VAL A 69 -0.89 -12.59 -4.84
C VAL A 69 -1.62 -13.93 -4.76
N ALA A 70 -1.68 -14.68 -5.86
CA ALA A 70 -2.39 -15.97 -5.93
C ALA A 70 -1.84 -17.00 -4.93
N VAL A 71 -0.51 -17.08 -4.78
CA VAL A 71 0.13 -17.98 -3.79
C VAL A 71 -0.28 -17.64 -2.35
N GLN A 72 -0.64 -16.40 -2.05
CA GLN A 72 -1.11 -16.01 -0.71
C GLN A 72 -2.54 -16.45 -0.43
N SER A 73 -3.32 -16.77 -1.48
CA SER A 73 -4.73 -17.20 -1.37
C SER A 73 -5.56 -16.22 -0.52
N PRO A 74 -5.61 -14.92 -0.85
CA PRO A 74 -6.40 -13.97 -0.09
C PRO A 74 -7.91 -14.23 -0.28
N ASP A 75 -8.71 -13.80 0.68
CA ASP A 75 -10.18 -13.81 0.59
C ASP A 75 -10.70 -12.57 -0.15
N LEU A 76 -9.95 -11.46 -0.09
CA LEU A 76 -10.23 -10.24 -0.85
C LEU A 76 -8.97 -9.41 -1.06
N VAL A 77 -9.01 -8.47 -2.02
CA VAL A 77 -7.90 -7.58 -2.40
C VAL A 77 -8.30 -6.13 -2.17
N LEU A 78 -7.41 -5.37 -1.53
CA LEU A 78 -7.60 -3.97 -1.21
C LEU A 78 -6.54 -3.12 -1.92
N LEU A 79 -6.96 -2.12 -2.68
CA LEU A 79 -6.10 -1.23 -3.45
C LEU A 79 -6.14 0.16 -2.83
N CYS A 80 -5.02 0.60 -2.22
CA CYS A 80 -4.96 1.85 -1.46
C CYS A 80 -4.28 2.99 -2.24
N GLY A 81 -4.74 3.23 -3.49
CA GLY A 81 -4.36 4.37 -4.32
C GLY A 81 -3.06 4.23 -5.10
N ASP A 82 -2.84 5.17 -5.99
CA ASP A 82 -1.70 5.26 -6.91
C ASP A 82 -1.49 3.96 -7.72
N ILE A 83 -2.58 3.40 -8.21
CA ILE A 83 -2.56 2.23 -9.09
C ILE A 83 -2.21 2.65 -10.52
N VAL A 84 -2.76 3.78 -10.97
CA VAL A 84 -2.41 4.46 -12.22
C VAL A 84 -1.33 5.50 -11.95
N ASP A 85 -0.62 5.96 -12.98
CA ASP A 85 0.37 7.03 -12.90
C ASP A 85 -0.01 8.19 -13.82
N ASP A 86 0.33 9.42 -13.46
CA ASP A 86 0.13 10.61 -14.29
C ASP A 86 1.26 10.80 -15.33
N ASP A 87 2.36 10.06 -15.20
CA ASP A 87 3.44 10.06 -16.20
C ASP A 87 3.00 9.29 -17.46
N PRO A 88 2.90 9.96 -18.63
CA PRO A 88 2.48 9.30 -19.87
C PRO A 88 3.43 8.21 -20.37
N ARG A 89 4.61 8.07 -19.77
CA ARG A 89 5.55 6.96 -20.03
C ARG A 89 5.16 5.67 -19.32
N MET A 90 4.24 5.75 -18.34
CA MET A 90 3.73 4.61 -17.60
C MET A 90 2.40 4.16 -18.22
N PRO A 91 2.36 3.02 -18.96
CA PRO A 91 1.16 2.60 -19.67
C PRO A 91 0.03 2.21 -18.71
N GLU A 92 -1.05 2.97 -18.71
CA GLU A 92 -2.25 2.76 -17.87
C GLU A 92 -2.82 1.34 -18.01
N GLU A 93 -2.69 0.73 -19.20
CA GLU A 93 -3.14 -0.62 -19.48
C GLU A 93 -2.55 -1.67 -18.55
N ARG A 94 -1.35 -1.44 -17.98
CA ARG A 94 -0.76 -2.36 -16.99
C ARG A 94 -1.51 -2.34 -15.67
N ALA A 95 -1.91 -1.15 -15.22
CA ALA A 95 -2.72 -0.99 -14.02
C ALA A 95 -4.10 -1.64 -14.23
N LEU A 96 -4.76 -1.34 -15.35
CA LEU A 96 -6.07 -1.88 -15.70
C LEU A 96 -6.05 -3.41 -15.83
N ALA A 97 -5.04 -3.97 -16.49
CA ALA A 97 -4.87 -5.42 -16.61
C ALA A 97 -4.62 -6.09 -15.24
N THR A 98 -3.91 -5.41 -14.33
CA THR A 98 -3.72 -5.92 -12.96
C THR A 98 -5.06 -6.00 -12.24
N VAL A 99 -5.84 -4.92 -12.26
CA VAL A 99 -7.14 -4.86 -11.58
C VAL A 99 -8.12 -5.88 -12.15
N GLU A 100 -8.20 -5.99 -13.48
CA GLU A 100 -9.05 -6.97 -14.17
C GLU A 100 -8.71 -8.40 -13.74
N ALA A 101 -7.44 -8.78 -13.81
CA ALA A 101 -7.00 -10.12 -13.42
C ALA A 101 -7.22 -10.43 -11.92
N LEU A 102 -7.08 -9.44 -11.04
CA LEU A 102 -7.40 -9.60 -9.64
C LEU A 102 -8.91 -9.76 -9.41
N ALA A 103 -9.73 -8.95 -10.09
CA ALA A 103 -11.18 -8.95 -9.93
C ALA A 103 -11.85 -10.20 -10.55
N GLU A 104 -11.20 -10.88 -11.51
CA GLU A 104 -11.65 -12.18 -12.01
C GLU A 104 -11.65 -13.28 -10.94
N VAL A 105 -10.84 -13.11 -9.88
CA VAL A 105 -10.62 -14.16 -8.87
C VAL A 105 -11.13 -13.74 -7.49
N TRP A 106 -10.96 -12.48 -7.10
CA TRP A 106 -11.28 -11.97 -5.77
C TRP A 106 -12.16 -10.73 -5.82
N PRO A 107 -12.96 -10.44 -4.78
CA PRO A 107 -13.52 -9.12 -4.59
C PRO A 107 -12.38 -8.10 -4.46
N VAL A 108 -12.44 -7.01 -5.23
CA VAL A 108 -11.43 -5.93 -5.24
C VAL A 108 -12.09 -4.63 -4.81
N TYR A 109 -11.55 -3.97 -3.78
CA TYR A 109 -11.96 -2.64 -3.33
C TYR A 109 -10.83 -1.66 -3.55
N TYR A 110 -11.16 -0.47 -3.99
CA TYR A 110 -10.20 0.54 -4.40
C TYR A 110 -10.58 1.92 -3.89
N VAL A 111 -9.56 2.68 -3.48
CA VAL A 111 -9.62 4.12 -3.26
C VAL A 111 -8.55 4.82 -4.10
N THR A 112 -8.74 6.09 -4.42
CA THR A 112 -7.76 6.88 -5.17
C THR A 112 -6.52 7.23 -4.36
N GLY A 113 -5.39 7.42 -5.05
CA GLY A 113 -4.24 8.16 -4.57
C GLY A 113 -4.12 9.51 -5.28
N ASN A 114 -3.02 10.22 -5.08
CA ASN A 114 -2.84 11.54 -5.69
C ASN A 114 -2.54 11.47 -7.19
N HIS A 115 -1.89 10.41 -7.67
CA HIS A 115 -1.55 10.29 -9.08
C HIS A 115 -2.80 10.15 -9.95
N GLU A 116 -3.85 9.48 -9.49
CA GLU A 116 -5.12 9.44 -10.20
C GLU A 116 -5.69 10.84 -10.42
N PHE A 117 -5.62 11.75 -9.44
CA PHE A 117 -6.04 13.14 -9.59
C PHE A 117 -5.11 13.92 -10.52
N TRP A 118 -3.80 13.69 -10.44
CA TRP A 118 -2.81 14.38 -11.26
C TRP A 118 -2.91 14.04 -12.75
N THR A 119 -3.51 12.90 -13.11
CA THR A 119 -3.86 12.61 -14.52
C THR A 119 -4.77 13.67 -15.12
N GLY A 120 -5.52 14.43 -14.30
CA GLY A 120 -6.59 15.33 -14.74
C GLY A 120 -7.84 14.61 -15.26
N ARG A 121 -7.91 13.26 -15.12
CA ARG A 121 -8.98 12.39 -15.64
C ARG A 121 -9.49 11.42 -14.56
N VAL A 122 -9.52 11.83 -13.29
CA VAL A 122 -9.82 10.92 -12.17
C VAL A 122 -11.15 10.18 -12.34
N GLU A 123 -12.20 10.84 -12.83
CA GLU A 123 -13.50 10.19 -13.08
C GLU A 123 -13.41 9.11 -14.16
N GLU A 124 -12.67 9.38 -15.24
CA GLU A 124 -12.44 8.38 -16.30
C GLU A 124 -11.65 7.18 -15.75
N VAL A 125 -10.62 7.42 -14.92
CA VAL A 125 -9.85 6.36 -14.27
C VAL A 125 -10.74 5.51 -13.37
N ARG A 126 -11.60 6.12 -12.55
CA ARG A 126 -12.57 5.41 -11.70
C ARG A 126 -13.50 4.51 -12.53
N GLU A 127 -14.07 5.06 -13.63
CA GLU A 127 -14.95 4.29 -14.53
C GLU A 127 -14.21 3.13 -15.19
N LEU A 128 -12.96 3.33 -15.60
CA LEU A 128 -12.13 2.27 -16.16
C LEU A 128 -11.86 1.16 -15.15
N LEU A 129 -11.62 1.49 -13.89
CA LEU A 129 -11.40 0.50 -12.81
C LEU A 129 -12.70 -0.21 -12.42
N ARG A 130 -13.84 0.49 -12.38
CA ARG A 130 -15.17 -0.13 -12.22
C ARG A 130 -15.47 -1.11 -13.34
N ALA A 131 -15.19 -0.73 -14.58
CA ALA A 131 -15.39 -1.59 -15.74
C ALA A 131 -14.50 -2.84 -15.72
N ARG A 132 -13.41 -2.83 -14.94
CA ARG A 132 -12.51 -3.98 -14.68
C ARG A 132 -12.87 -4.76 -13.42
N GLY A 133 -14.02 -4.46 -12.80
CA GLY A 133 -14.56 -5.22 -11.68
C GLY A 133 -14.16 -4.74 -10.29
N ALA A 134 -13.44 -3.62 -10.16
CA ALA A 134 -13.17 -3.03 -8.85
C ALA A 134 -14.38 -2.30 -8.29
N VAL A 135 -14.63 -2.44 -6.99
CA VAL A 135 -15.54 -1.58 -6.24
C VAL A 135 -14.76 -0.33 -5.84
N VAL A 136 -15.07 0.79 -6.48
CA VAL A 136 -14.44 2.10 -6.21
C VAL A 136 -15.22 2.77 -5.08
N LEU A 137 -14.52 3.11 -3.99
CA LEU A 137 -15.09 3.77 -2.82
C LEU A 137 -14.69 5.26 -2.81
N GLU A 138 -15.67 6.13 -2.70
CA GLU A 138 -15.56 7.60 -2.77
C GLU A 138 -16.27 8.25 -1.58
N GLY A 139 -15.97 7.79 -0.37
CA GLY A 139 -16.65 8.19 0.85
C GLY A 139 -17.77 7.22 1.25
N GLU A 140 -17.80 6.02 0.68
CA GLU A 140 -18.78 5.00 1.06
C GLU A 140 -18.16 3.91 1.93
N SER A 141 -19.07 3.20 2.62
CA SER A 141 -18.76 1.99 3.36
C SER A 141 -19.54 0.80 2.79
N ALA A 142 -18.83 -0.31 2.59
CA ALA A 142 -19.39 -1.58 2.16
C ALA A 142 -19.30 -2.63 3.26
N ALA A 143 -20.40 -3.36 3.51
CA ALA A 143 -20.35 -4.60 4.26
C ALA A 143 -19.97 -5.75 3.31
N VAL A 144 -18.89 -6.44 3.62
CA VAL A 144 -18.29 -7.47 2.77
C VAL A 144 -18.20 -8.78 3.53
N THR A 145 -18.66 -9.87 2.92
CA THR A 145 -18.48 -11.20 3.48
C THR A 145 -17.31 -11.89 2.81
N ALA A 146 -16.27 -12.21 3.57
CA ALA A 146 -15.08 -12.93 3.15
C ALA A 146 -14.81 -14.09 4.11
N ALA A 147 -14.53 -15.28 3.60
CA ALA A 147 -14.34 -16.51 4.40
C ALA A 147 -15.51 -16.78 5.41
N GLY A 148 -16.73 -16.32 5.12
CA GLY A 148 -17.88 -16.43 6.02
C GLY A 148 -17.91 -15.39 7.16
N GLN A 149 -16.93 -14.49 7.23
CA GLN A 149 -16.87 -13.37 8.16
C GLN A 149 -17.33 -12.08 7.48
N THR A 150 -18.17 -11.29 8.15
CA THR A 150 -18.52 -9.95 7.67
C THR A 150 -17.50 -8.93 8.18
N LEU A 151 -16.99 -8.10 7.27
CA LEU A 151 -16.13 -6.96 7.53
C LEU A 151 -16.81 -5.69 7.01
N ARG A 152 -16.52 -4.55 7.59
CA ARG A 152 -16.92 -3.23 7.08
C ARG A 152 -15.71 -2.53 6.47
N ILE A 153 -15.80 -2.18 5.20
CA ILE A 153 -14.72 -1.48 4.49
C ILE A 153 -15.23 -0.08 4.14
N GLY A 154 -14.70 0.94 4.78
CA GLY A 154 -14.86 2.33 4.41
C GLY A 154 -13.71 2.78 3.52
N GLY A 155 -13.98 3.55 2.49
CA GLY A 155 -12.96 4.08 1.60
C GLY A 155 -13.12 5.57 1.36
N ILE A 156 -12.02 6.30 1.40
CA ILE A 156 -11.99 7.75 1.11
C ILE A 156 -10.96 8.04 0.02
N ASP A 157 -11.26 9.04 -0.78
CA ASP A 157 -10.34 9.55 -1.79
C ASP A 157 -9.04 10.11 -1.19
N ASP A 158 -8.05 10.35 -2.05
CA ASP A 158 -6.91 11.17 -1.70
C ASP A 158 -7.35 12.62 -1.45
N PRO A 159 -6.74 13.38 -0.51
CA PRO A 159 -7.06 14.79 -0.26
C PRO A 159 -6.95 15.69 -1.49
N SER A 160 -6.39 15.22 -2.60
CA SER A 160 -6.39 15.92 -3.90
C SER A 160 -7.80 16.14 -4.46
N VAL A 161 -8.82 15.43 -3.96
CA VAL A 161 -10.23 15.69 -4.26
C VAL A 161 -10.70 17.06 -3.75
N GLY A 162 -10.00 17.61 -2.80
CA GLY A 162 -10.31 18.84 -2.06
C GLY A 162 -10.58 18.56 -0.59
N GLU A 163 -10.02 19.37 0.29
CA GLU A 163 -10.04 19.14 1.75
C GLU A 163 -11.47 19.03 2.32
N ASP A 164 -12.42 19.83 1.83
CA ASP A 164 -13.80 19.81 2.31
C ASP A 164 -14.50 18.51 1.94
N ILE A 165 -14.36 18.06 0.68
CA ILE A 165 -14.92 16.79 0.19
C ILE A 165 -14.28 15.62 0.93
N TRP A 166 -12.97 15.64 1.08
CA TRP A 166 -12.23 14.60 1.78
C TRP A 166 -12.71 14.45 3.24
N ARG A 167 -12.94 15.57 3.94
CA ARG A 167 -13.47 15.55 5.31
C ARG A 167 -14.90 15.04 5.36
N GLU A 168 -15.76 15.44 4.43
CA GLU A 168 -17.13 14.94 4.32
C GLU A 168 -17.15 13.42 4.10
N GLN A 169 -16.29 12.91 3.22
CA GLN A 169 -16.12 11.47 3.01
C GLN A 169 -15.68 10.76 4.28
N LEU A 170 -14.69 11.29 4.99
CA LEU A 170 -14.20 10.70 6.24
C LEU A 170 -15.30 10.69 7.33
N GLU A 171 -16.06 11.76 7.48
CA GLU A 171 -17.21 11.81 8.40
C GLU A 171 -18.28 10.79 8.02
N THR A 172 -18.57 10.64 6.73
CA THR A 172 -19.56 9.68 6.21
C THR A 172 -19.17 8.24 6.54
N VAL A 173 -17.92 7.84 6.25
CA VAL A 173 -17.45 6.47 6.53
C VAL A 173 -17.30 6.23 8.05
N THR A 174 -17.00 7.28 8.83
CA THR A 174 -16.98 7.21 10.30
C THR A 174 -18.38 6.98 10.86
N ALA A 175 -19.38 7.71 10.38
CA ALA A 175 -20.76 7.58 10.82
C ALA A 175 -21.38 6.22 10.47
N ALA A 176 -20.81 5.49 9.51
CA ALA A 176 -21.26 4.16 9.13
C ALA A 176 -20.74 3.04 10.05
N GLN A 177 -19.87 3.35 11.04
CA GLN A 177 -19.38 2.36 12.00
C GLN A 177 -20.49 1.95 12.96
N ASP A 178 -20.60 0.64 13.24
CA ASP A 178 -21.55 0.08 14.20
C ASP A 178 -20.90 -0.34 15.52
N GLY A 179 -19.56 -0.37 15.58
CA GLY A 179 -18.78 -0.78 16.74
C GLY A 179 -18.78 -2.29 17.01
N GLU A 180 -19.51 -3.07 16.20
CA GLU A 180 -19.65 -4.53 16.36
C GLU A 180 -18.94 -5.30 15.25
N THR A 181 -18.89 -4.72 14.03
CA THR A 181 -18.29 -5.32 12.85
C THR A 181 -16.85 -4.81 12.68
N PHE A 182 -15.89 -5.72 12.53
CA PHE A 182 -14.48 -5.33 12.25
C PHE A 182 -14.41 -4.37 11.07
N SER A 183 -13.86 -3.20 11.32
CA SER A 183 -13.91 -2.05 10.41
C SER A 183 -12.53 -1.66 9.88
N ILE A 184 -12.47 -1.47 8.57
CA ILE A 184 -11.25 -1.13 7.84
C ILE A 184 -11.48 0.20 7.12
N LEU A 185 -10.58 1.17 7.34
CA LEU A 185 -10.49 2.37 6.53
C LEU A 185 -9.44 2.19 5.44
N LEU A 186 -9.85 2.29 4.17
CA LEU A 186 -8.94 2.44 3.04
C LEU A 186 -8.69 3.92 2.80
N THR A 187 -7.43 4.30 2.78
CA THR A 187 -6.97 5.64 2.46
C THR A 187 -5.63 5.56 1.74
N HIS A 188 -5.15 6.67 1.19
CA HIS A 188 -3.82 6.69 0.57
C HIS A 188 -2.76 7.34 1.48
N ARG A 189 -3.15 8.29 2.35
CA ARG A 189 -2.27 9.21 3.08
C ARG A 189 -1.99 8.79 4.53
N PRO A 190 -0.86 8.15 4.82
CA PRO A 190 -0.54 7.73 6.20
C PRO A 190 -0.22 8.90 7.14
N GLU A 191 0.19 10.06 6.60
CA GLU A 191 0.51 11.23 7.42
C GLU A 191 -0.71 11.94 8.02
N ARG A 192 -1.92 11.60 7.54
CA ARG A 192 -3.18 12.13 8.08
C ARG A 192 -3.66 11.36 9.31
N VAL A 193 -2.76 10.72 10.02
CA VAL A 193 -3.05 9.84 11.16
C VAL A 193 -3.91 10.51 12.24
N GLU A 194 -3.74 11.82 12.48
CA GLU A 194 -4.52 12.57 13.46
C GLU A 194 -6.02 12.64 13.08
N ASP A 195 -6.31 12.62 11.78
CA ASP A 195 -7.69 12.62 11.28
C ASP A 195 -8.34 11.24 11.41
N TYR A 196 -7.57 10.14 11.45
CA TYR A 196 -8.09 8.77 11.54
C TYR A 196 -8.23 8.28 12.98
N THR A 197 -7.40 8.79 13.89
CA THR A 197 -7.34 8.35 15.29
C THR A 197 -8.64 8.65 16.02
N GLY A 198 -9.13 7.67 16.80
CA GLY A 198 -10.32 7.83 17.65
C GLY A 198 -11.65 7.83 16.90
N ARG A 199 -11.66 7.42 15.62
CA ARG A 199 -12.89 7.34 14.81
C ARG A 199 -13.58 5.98 14.81
N GLY A 200 -13.06 5.03 15.58
CA GLY A 200 -13.69 3.71 15.74
C GLY A 200 -13.34 2.70 14.65
N PHE A 201 -12.36 2.98 13.80
CA PHE A 201 -11.80 1.98 12.89
C PHE A 201 -10.87 1.04 13.66
N ASP A 202 -10.96 -0.26 13.38
CA ASP A 202 -10.03 -1.27 13.92
C ASP A 202 -8.71 -1.26 13.14
N LEU A 203 -8.78 -0.96 11.84
CA LEU A 203 -7.64 -0.96 10.94
C LEU A 203 -7.70 0.19 9.94
N VAL A 204 -6.57 0.85 9.73
CA VAL A 204 -6.33 1.81 8.66
C VAL A 204 -5.28 1.24 7.70
N LEU A 205 -5.54 1.26 6.40
CA LEU A 205 -4.61 0.82 5.36
C LEU A 205 -4.24 2.00 4.48
N ALA A 206 -2.92 2.20 4.28
CA ALA A 206 -2.41 3.32 3.52
C ALA A 206 -1.16 2.96 2.69
N GLY A 207 -0.86 3.80 1.70
CA GLY A 207 0.32 3.75 0.85
C GLY A 207 1.16 5.02 0.88
N HIS A 208 1.38 5.64 -0.30
CA HIS A 208 1.94 6.97 -0.53
C HIS A 208 3.40 7.18 -0.11
N ALA A 209 3.82 6.60 1.00
CA ALA A 209 5.14 6.87 1.58
C ALA A 209 6.30 6.18 0.84
N HIS A 210 6.01 5.27 -0.09
CA HIS A 210 7.00 4.48 -0.85
C HIS A 210 8.12 3.87 0.01
N GLY A 211 7.80 3.50 1.27
CA GLY A 211 8.78 2.99 2.22
C GLY A 211 9.87 4.00 2.60
N GLY A 212 9.64 5.31 2.40
CA GLY A 212 10.61 6.37 2.64
C GLY A 212 11.81 6.31 1.71
N GLN A 213 11.64 5.79 0.50
CA GLN A 213 12.54 5.66 -0.65
C GLN A 213 13.86 4.93 -0.33
N TRP A 214 14.68 5.43 0.58
CA TRP A 214 15.93 4.82 1.05
C TRP A 214 15.81 4.41 2.51
N ARG A 215 16.30 3.22 2.83
CA ARG A 215 16.23 2.65 4.19
C ARG A 215 17.61 2.19 4.62
N ILE A 216 17.82 2.13 5.92
CA ILE A 216 18.95 1.42 6.51
C ILE A 216 18.36 0.40 7.47
N PRO A 217 18.39 -0.91 7.16
CA PRO A 217 17.76 -1.93 7.98
C PRO A 217 18.18 -1.83 9.45
N GLY A 218 17.20 -1.79 10.35
CA GLY A 218 17.42 -1.68 11.79
C GLY A 218 17.80 -0.29 12.31
N LEU A 219 17.98 0.72 11.42
CA LEU A 219 18.40 2.07 11.83
C LEU A 219 17.48 3.18 11.28
N ILE A 220 17.16 3.15 9.98
CA ILE A 220 16.34 4.17 9.32
C ILE A 220 15.18 3.48 8.60
N ASN A 221 13.96 3.72 9.07
CA ASN A 221 12.73 3.16 8.48
C ASN A 221 12.32 3.84 7.17
N GLY A 222 12.86 5.00 6.86
CA GLY A 222 12.68 5.75 5.63
C GLY A 222 13.49 7.03 5.68
N LEU A 223 14.12 7.41 4.55
CA LEU A 223 14.90 8.65 4.50
C LEU A 223 14.02 9.85 4.15
N ILE A 224 13.14 9.69 3.16
CA ILE A 224 12.26 10.77 2.67
C ILE A 224 10.96 10.19 2.14
N ALA A 225 9.84 10.77 2.55
CA ALA A 225 8.53 10.44 1.98
C ALA A 225 7.76 11.72 1.60
N PRO A 226 6.87 11.64 0.60
CA PRO A 226 5.98 12.74 0.27
C PRO A 226 5.20 13.18 1.51
N ASN A 227 4.91 14.47 1.62
CA ASN A 227 4.14 15.11 2.70
C ASN A 227 4.67 14.91 4.14
N GLN A 228 5.74 14.09 4.33
CA GLN A 228 6.38 13.87 5.63
C GLN A 228 7.83 14.41 5.68
N GLY A 229 8.45 14.67 4.52
CA GLY A 229 9.82 15.17 4.44
C GLY A 229 10.87 14.13 4.85
N LEU A 230 11.96 14.59 5.50
CA LEU A 230 13.05 13.73 5.95
C LEU A 230 12.69 12.94 7.21
N PHE A 231 13.10 11.69 7.25
CA PHE A 231 12.86 10.75 8.35
C PHE A 231 11.37 10.60 8.68
N PRO A 232 10.55 10.20 7.68
CA PRO A 232 9.11 10.09 7.84
C PRO A 232 8.74 9.14 8.98
N GLN A 233 7.74 9.52 9.76
CA GLN A 233 7.23 8.71 10.86
C GLN A 233 6.49 7.47 10.33
N TYR A 234 5.72 7.62 9.26
CA TYR A 234 4.85 6.59 8.69
C TYR A 234 5.33 6.18 7.31
N ALA A 235 6.52 5.55 7.24
CA ALA A 235 7.14 5.19 5.96
C ALA A 235 6.77 3.78 5.46
N GLY A 236 6.38 2.88 6.36
CA GLY A 236 6.03 1.49 6.04
C GLY A 236 6.15 0.59 7.26
N GLY A 237 5.20 -0.31 7.43
CA GLY A 237 5.08 -1.20 8.57
C GLY A 237 3.76 -1.05 9.32
N ALA A 238 3.68 -1.64 10.51
CA ALA A 238 2.52 -1.56 11.38
C ALA A 238 2.73 -0.50 12.47
N TYR A 239 1.68 0.24 12.76
CA TYR A 239 1.65 1.31 13.78
C TYR A 239 0.40 1.13 14.63
N ASP A 240 0.56 1.31 15.94
CA ASP A 240 -0.55 1.42 16.88
C ASP A 240 -0.93 2.91 16.99
N LEU A 241 -2.17 3.23 16.62
CA LEU A 241 -2.71 4.60 16.70
C LEU A 241 -3.37 4.89 18.04
N GLY A 242 -3.40 3.88 18.93
CA GLY A 242 -4.15 3.95 20.19
C GLY A 242 -5.64 3.69 20.02
N GLY A 243 -6.34 3.50 21.13
CA GLY A 243 -7.79 3.28 21.13
C GLY A 243 -8.27 1.98 20.44
N GLY A 244 -7.35 1.03 20.20
CA GLY A 244 -7.66 -0.21 19.49
C GLY A 244 -7.47 -0.13 17.97
N THR A 245 -7.07 1.02 17.42
CA THR A 245 -6.86 1.22 15.98
C THR A 245 -5.42 0.89 15.59
N ALA A 246 -5.23 -0.06 14.68
CA ALA A 246 -3.94 -0.30 14.03
C ALA A 246 -3.88 0.41 12.65
N MET A 247 -2.68 0.82 12.22
CA MET A 247 -2.46 1.27 10.85
C MET A 247 -1.35 0.45 10.20
N ILE A 248 -1.61 -0.05 9.00
CA ILE A 248 -0.59 -0.68 8.14
C ILE A 248 -0.29 0.27 6.98
N VAL A 249 0.97 0.66 6.87
CA VAL A 249 1.46 1.45 5.73
C VAL A 249 2.28 0.53 4.84
N SER A 250 1.82 0.33 3.61
CA SER A 250 2.57 -0.42 2.61
C SER A 250 3.70 0.43 2.04
N ARG A 251 4.80 -0.23 1.66
CA ARG A 251 5.89 0.42 0.92
C ARG A 251 5.58 0.59 -0.56
N GLY A 252 4.48 0.03 -1.00
CA GLY A 252 4.02 0.12 -2.37
C GLY A 252 4.82 -0.70 -3.37
N LEU A 253 4.30 -0.71 -4.58
CA LEU A 253 4.79 -1.50 -5.72
C LEU A 253 5.62 -0.67 -6.72
N ALA A 254 5.75 0.65 -6.54
CA ALA A 254 6.49 1.53 -7.44
C ALA A 254 7.93 1.06 -7.66
N ARG A 255 8.37 1.08 -8.91
CA ARG A 255 9.72 0.67 -9.34
C ARG A 255 10.29 1.67 -10.33
N GLU A 256 10.03 1.46 -11.63
CA GLU A 256 10.50 2.32 -12.72
C GLU A 256 9.77 3.67 -12.82
N SER A 257 8.64 3.84 -12.16
CA SER A 257 7.92 5.11 -12.06
C SER A 257 8.66 6.15 -11.22
N THR A 258 9.52 5.74 -10.30
CA THR A 258 10.26 6.68 -9.44
C THR A 258 11.55 7.14 -10.10
N GLN A 259 11.84 8.47 -10.04
CA GLN A 259 13.08 9.03 -10.58
C GLN A 259 14.33 8.61 -9.77
N VAL A 260 14.15 8.34 -8.48
CA VAL A 260 15.21 7.92 -7.57
C VAL A 260 15.00 6.44 -7.26
N PRO A 261 15.99 5.56 -7.48
CA PRO A 261 15.84 4.14 -7.20
C PRO A 261 15.64 3.90 -5.70
N ARG A 262 14.88 2.87 -5.36
CA ARG A 262 14.75 2.39 -3.99
C ARG A 262 16.07 1.81 -3.49
N LEU A 263 16.43 2.05 -2.23
CA LEU A 263 17.63 1.48 -1.61
C LEU A 263 17.27 0.77 -0.31
N PHE A 264 17.57 -0.54 -0.21
CA PHE A 264 17.14 -1.44 0.87
C PHE A 264 15.63 -1.40 1.13
N ASN A 265 14.86 -1.11 0.10
CA ASN A 265 13.45 -0.82 0.17
C ASN A 265 12.73 -1.52 -1.00
N ARG A 266 12.64 -2.83 -0.91
CA ARG A 266 12.01 -3.65 -1.96
C ARG A 266 10.52 -3.35 -2.05
N PRO A 267 9.93 -3.32 -3.26
CA PRO A 267 8.49 -3.26 -3.43
C PRO A 267 7.81 -4.46 -2.75
N GLU A 268 6.60 -4.24 -2.22
CA GLU A 268 5.93 -5.29 -1.44
C GLU A 268 4.46 -5.43 -1.76
N VAL A 269 3.98 -6.66 -1.65
CA VAL A 269 2.58 -7.00 -1.42
C VAL A 269 2.43 -7.20 0.09
N VAL A 270 1.48 -6.51 0.69
CA VAL A 270 1.13 -6.73 2.09
C VAL A 270 0.05 -7.82 2.15
N VAL A 271 0.25 -8.79 3.03
CA VAL A 271 -0.76 -9.79 3.42
C VAL A 271 -1.13 -9.54 4.85
N LEU A 272 -2.42 -9.49 5.13
CA LEU A 272 -2.92 -9.26 6.47
C LEU A 272 -3.88 -10.39 6.86
N ASP A 273 -3.59 -11.06 7.95
CA ASP A 273 -4.45 -12.05 8.57
C ASP A 273 -5.23 -11.39 9.72
N ILE A 274 -6.56 -11.33 9.61
CA ILE A 274 -7.44 -10.93 10.71
C ILE A 274 -7.89 -12.23 11.37
N LEU A 275 -7.57 -12.37 12.65
CA LEU A 275 -7.74 -13.61 13.41
C LEU A 275 -8.72 -13.42 14.58
N PRO A 276 -9.49 -14.46 14.95
CA PRO A 276 -10.19 -14.48 16.22
C PRO A 276 -9.20 -14.35 17.39
N SER A 277 -9.53 -13.53 18.40
CA SER A 277 -8.78 -13.40 19.64
C SER A 277 -9.18 -14.44 20.69
#